data_6fd008e9ce78167d8b35441c43c72d2f
#
_entry.id   6fd008e9ce78167d8b35441c43c72d2f
#
_cell.length_a   1.000
_cell.length_b   1.000
_cell.length_c   1.000
_cell.angle_alpha   90.00
_cell.angle_beta   90.00
_cell.angle_gamma   90.00
#
_symmetry.space_group_name_H-M   'P 1'
#
loop_
_entity.id
_entity.type
_entity.pdbx_description
1 polymer ?
#
loop_
_entity_poly.entity_id
_entity_poly.type
_entity_poly.pdbx_seq_one_letter_code
_entity_poly.pdbx_strand_id
1 'polypeptide(L)'
;MESIPAQTNYRVGERDLKYYIFDWDDNILHMPTYIHLERRLANDTWVPHLVSTALFSVIRNDTANYRPPEGDWEKAFVEFRDLATDDISKFLVDARLALDRVLQGIENAPPSFETFRKTLVEGRIFAIVTARGHCSSTLRRGVEMFIERVLSAAEKAEMLANLRGYVAYYDGEDVNLAKSDAEILSDYLALNKYHAVTSPQFRQLVEGVLPDPDRSEARKQFAVRDFVEHLFNIIERIGAKRPISVGFSDDDPANVHAVEEYIRTELARRFPSVRFVVYDTSDPTLEKGHKIVVSGQLDLGLD
;
A
#
# COMPACT_ATOMS: atom_id res chain seq x y z
N MET A 1 -5.29 -16.02 18.41
CA MET A 1 -4.30 -15.10 17.79
C MET A 1 -3.08 -15.07 18.71
N GLU A 2 -1.99 -15.71 18.30
CA GLU A 2 -0.75 -15.68 19.06
C GLU A 2 -0.18 -14.26 19.03
N SER A 3 0.22 -13.76 20.19
CA SER A 3 0.90 -12.48 20.33
C SER A 3 2.25 -12.55 19.61
N ILE A 4 2.49 -11.67 18.65
CA ILE A 4 3.81 -11.52 18.03
C ILE A 4 4.79 -11.14 19.16
N PRO A 5 5.89 -11.89 19.38
CA PRO A 5 6.83 -11.54 20.42
C PRO A 5 7.41 -10.16 20.13
N ALA A 6 7.28 -9.27 21.09
CA ALA A 6 7.75 -7.91 21.04
C ALA A 6 9.28 -7.89 20.80
N GLN A 7 9.72 -7.33 19.67
CA GLN A 7 11.13 -6.95 19.48
C GLN A 7 11.44 -5.62 20.21
N THR A 8 10.96 -5.49 21.43
CA THR A 8 10.87 -4.23 22.19
C THR A 8 12.19 -3.76 22.79
N ASN A 9 13.31 -4.43 22.58
CA ASN A 9 14.57 -4.07 23.23
C ASN A 9 15.70 -3.58 22.31
N TYR A 10 15.44 -3.36 21.02
CA TYR A 10 16.46 -2.75 20.17
C TYR A 10 16.43 -1.23 20.31
N ARG A 11 17.57 -0.64 20.71
CA ARG A 11 17.77 0.81 20.63
C ARG A 11 17.42 1.28 19.22
N VAL A 12 16.72 2.39 19.08
CA VAL A 12 16.31 2.94 17.77
C VAL A 12 17.48 3.00 16.79
N GLY A 13 18.68 3.37 17.27
CA GLY A 13 19.90 3.39 16.47
C GLY A 13 20.41 2.04 15.95
N GLU A 14 19.87 0.92 16.42
CA GLU A 14 20.28 -0.45 16.03
C GLU A 14 19.22 -1.13 15.14
N ARG A 15 18.05 -0.51 14.94
CA ARG A 15 16.97 -1.10 14.13
C ARG A 15 17.31 -1.09 12.66
N ASP A 16 16.95 -2.16 11.96
CA ASP A 16 17.02 -2.23 10.50
C ASP A 16 16.13 -1.17 9.85
N LEU A 17 16.67 -0.47 8.85
CA LEU A 17 15.93 0.48 8.03
C LEU A 17 15.12 -0.28 6.96
N LYS A 18 14.00 -0.86 7.36
CA LYS A 18 13.08 -1.60 6.48
C LYS A 18 11.81 -0.79 6.28
N TYR A 19 11.49 -0.59 5.02
CA TYR A 19 10.34 0.19 4.57
C TYR A 19 9.52 -0.63 3.59
N TYR A 20 8.22 -0.33 3.47
CA TYR A 20 7.33 -1.13 2.67
C TYR A 20 6.43 -0.27 1.79
N ILE A 21 6.14 -0.78 0.60
CA ILE A 21 5.14 -0.26 -0.32
C ILE A 21 4.12 -1.38 -0.50
N PHE A 22 2.86 -1.09 -0.20
CA PHE A 22 1.78 -2.05 -0.28
C PHE A 22 0.76 -1.62 -1.32
N ASP A 23 0.33 -2.52 -2.19
CA ASP A 23 -1.00 -2.39 -2.77
C ASP A 23 -2.06 -2.61 -1.68
N TRP A 24 -3.30 -2.19 -1.93
CA TRP A 24 -4.37 -2.28 -0.93
C TRP A 24 -5.30 -3.46 -1.18
N ASP A 25 -5.88 -3.51 -2.40
CA ASP A 25 -6.88 -4.52 -2.76
C ASP A 25 -6.24 -5.90 -2.86
N ASP A 26 -6.93 -6.91 -2.34
CA ASP A 26 -6.53 -8.31 -2.33
C ASP A 26 -5.10 -8.59 -1.77
N ASN A 27 -4.37 -7.54 -1.43
CA ASN A 27 -3.04 -7.60 -0.82
C ASN A 27 -3.06 -7.30 0.70
N ILE A 28 -3.75 -6.23 1.15
CA ILE A 28 -3.98 -5.93 2.57
C ILE A 28 -5.39 -6.37 2.98
N LEU A 29 -6.42 -6.09 2.16
CA LEU A 29 -7.82 -6.41 2.42
C LEU A 29 -8.50 -6.89 1.15
N HIS A 30 -9.35 -7.92 1.25
CA HIS A 30 -10.28 -8.31 0.21
C HIS A 30 -11.47 -7.35 0.19
N MET A 31 -11.36 -6.32 -0.67
CA MET A 31 -12.35 -5.25 -0.72
C MET A 31 -13.61 -5.69 -1.45
N PRO A 32 -14.81 -5.54 -0.86
CA PRO A 32 -16.07 -5.90 -1.50
C PRO A 32 -16.56 -4.86 -2.52
N THR A 33 -15.64 -4.13 -3.14
CA THR A 33 -15.91 -3.10 -4.14
C THR A 33 -16.21 -3.74 -5.49
N TYR A 34 -17.21 -3.25 -6.20
CA TYR A 34 -17.61 -3.79 -7.51
C TYR A 34 -17.19 -2.85 -8.63
N ILE A 35 -16.83 -3.49 -9.77
CA ILE A 35 -16.68 -2.83 -11.06
C ILE A 35 -17.99 -3.03 -11.81
N HIS A 36 -18.58 -1.95 -12.26
CA HIS A 36 -19.85 -1.93 -12.97
C HIS A 36 -19.60 -2.13 -14.46
N LEU A 37 -20.00 -3.27 -15.00
CA LEU A 37 -19.92 -3.58 -16.40
C LEU A 37 -21.31 -3.82 -16.97
N GLU A 38 -21.40 -3.89 -18.29
CA GLU A 38 -22.49 -4.48 -19.04
C GLU A 38 -22.01 -5.76 -19.69
N ARG A 39 -22.81 -6.82 -19.60
CA ARG A 39 -22.59 -8.12 -20.24
C ARG A 39 -23.53 -8.30 -21.42
N ARG A 40 -22.99 -8.78 -22.54
CA ARG A 40 -23.76 -9.12 -23.74
C ARG A 40 -24.47 -10.46 -23.56
N LEU A 41 -25.77 -10.51 -23.83
CA LEU A 41 -26.57 -11.72 -23.87
C LEU A 41 -26.58 -12.30 -25.29
N ALA A 42 -27.05 -13.56 -25.43
CA ALA A 42 -27.13 -14.25 -26.71
C ALA A 42 -28.04 -13.55 -27.76
N ASN A 43 -28.97 -12.71 -27.31
CA ASN A 43 -29.85 -11.90 -28.17
C ASN A 43 -29.28 -10.49 -28.46
N ASP A 44 -27.98 -10.29 -28.26
CA ASP A 44 -27.27 -9.02 -28.44
C ASP A 44 -27.71 -7.88 -27.50
N THR A 45 -28.47 -8.19 -26.47
CA THR A 45 -28.85 -7.21 -25.44
C THR A 45 -27.76 -7.07 -24.40
N TRP A 46 -27.46 -5.85 -24.00
CA TRP A 46 -26.51 -5.54 -22.91
C TRP A 46 -27.27 -5.39 -21.59
N VAL A 47 -26.81 -6.05 -20.54
CA VAL A 47 -27.39 -6.00 -19.19
C VAL A 47 -26.35 -5.63 -18.15
N PRO A 48 -26.72 -4.88 -17.08
CA PRO A 48 -25.82 -4.58 -15.99
C PRO A 48 -25.20 -5.84 -15.38
N HIS A 49 -23.90 -5.79 -15.13
CA HIS A 49 -23.14 -6.90 -14.55
C HIS A 49 -22.06 -6.38 -13.61
N LEU A 50 -22.21 -6.65 -12.32
CA LEU A 50 -21.23 -6.29 -11.29
C LEU A 50 -20.18 -7.38 -11.18
N VAL A 51 -18.91 -6.99 -11.15
CA VAL A 51 -17.80 -7.93 -11.03
C VAL A 51 -16.82 -7.48 -9.94
N SER A 52 -16.18 -8.45 -9.28
CA SER A 52 -15.06 -8.17 -8.37
C SER A 52 -13.79 -7.81 -9.15
N THR A 53 -12.79 -7.27 -8.47
CA THR A 53 -11.44 -7.02 -9.00
C THR A 53 -10.83 -8.29 -9.59
N ALA A 54 -10.91 -9.41 -8.86
CA ALA A 54 -10.41 -10.70 -9.32
C ALA A 54 -11.09 -11.18 -10.62
N LEU A 55 -12.45 -11.10 -10.71
CA LEU A 55 -13.14 -11.48 -11.94
C LEU A 55 -12.81 -10.51 -13.09
N PHE A 56 -12.71 -9.22 -12.80
CA PHE A 56 -12.35 -8.22 -13.81
C PHE A 56 -10.97 -8.50 -14.43
N SER A 57 -9.99 -8.90 -13.65
CA SER A 57 -8.65 -9.24 -14.17
C SER A 57 -8.68 -10.33 -15.25
N VAL A 58 -9.62 -11.27 -15.12
CA VAL A 58 -9.83 -12.38 -16.08
C VAL A 58 -10.56 -11.91 -17.35
N ILE A 59 -11.61 -11.09 -17.18
CA ILE A 59 -12.53 -10.75 -18.28
C ILE A 59 -12.21 -9.42 -18.99
N ARG A 60 -11.30 -8.60 -18.45
CA ARG A 60 -11.02 -7.23 -18.96
C ARG A 60 -10.65 -7.14 -20.44
N ASN A 61 -10.14 -8.22 -21.01
CA ASN A 61 -9.76 -8.29 -22.43
C ASN A 61 -10.90 -8.85 -23.33
N ASP A 62 -11.98 -9.34 -22.74
CA ASP A 62 -13.13 -9.88 -23.48
C ASP A 62 -14.13 -8.76 -23.82
N THR A 63 -13.71 -7.85 -24.68
CA THR A 63 -14.51 -6.71 -25.12
C THR A 63 -15.71 -7.09 -25.99
N ALA A 64 -15.77 -8.34 -26.47
CA ALA A 64 -16.91 -8.86 -27.23
C ALA A 64 -18.12 -9.12 -26.33
N ASN A 65 -17.88 -9.51 -25.06
CA ASN A 65 -18.92 -9.91 -24.13
C ASN A 65 -19.11 -8.93 -22.95
N TYR A 66 -18.11 -8.06 -22.69
CA TYR A 66 -18.14 -7.11 -21.58
C TYR A 66 -17.73 -5.71 -22.04
N ARG A 67 -18.41 -4.71 -21.52
CA ARG A 67 -18.08 -3.30 -21.76
C ARG A 67 -18.40 -2.45 -20.53
N PRO A 68 -17.82 -1.23 -20.41
CA PRO A 68 -18.26 -0.29 -19.39
C PRO A 68 -19.67 0.25 -19.71
N PRO A 69 -20.44 0.70 -18.71
CA PRO A 69 -21.76 1.27 -18.92
C PRO A 69 -21.71 2.44 -19.89
N GLU A 70 -22.55 2.41 -20.91
CA GLU A 70 -22.58 3.46 -21.96
C GLU A 70 -21.24 3.73 -22.66
N GLY A 71 -20.28 2.80 -22.59
CA GLY A 71 -18.93 2.97 -23.11
C GLY A 71 -18.00 3.82 -22.24
N ASP A 72 -18.41 4.18 -21.04
CA ASP A 72 -17.69 5.08 -20.13
C ASP A 72 -17.02 4.31 -18.98
N TRP A 73 -15.69 4.23 -19.00
CA TRP A 73 -14.90 3.61 -17.94
C TRP A 73 -14.99 4.34 -16.59
N GLU A 74 -15.30 5.63 -16.58
CA GLU A 74 -15.51 6.34 -15.32
C GLU A 74 -16.74 5.83 -14.57
N LYS A 75 -17.80 5.46 -15.31
CA LYS A 75 -18.98 4.82 -14.74
C LYS A 75 -18.69 3.40 -14.26
N ALA A 76 -17.80 2.67 -14.95
CA ALA A 76 -17.42 1.34 -14.51
C ALA A 76 -16.71 1.35 -13.15
N PHE A 77 -15.85 2.33 -12.90
CA PHE A 77 -15.05 2.45 -11.68
C PHE A 77 -15.60 3.49 -10.69
N VAL A 78 -16.92 3.74 -10.70
CA VAL A 78 -17.57 4.73 -9.84
C VAL A 78 -17.33 4.46 -8.35
N GLU A 79 -17.30 3.20 -7.92
CA GLU A 79 -17.03 2.80 -6.52
C GLU A 79 -15.55 2.92 -6.12
N PHE A 80 -14.65 3.13 -7.09
CA PHE A 80 -13.20 3.26 -6.86
C PHE A 80 -12.73 4.70 -6.67
N ARG A 81 -13.65 5.66 -6.50
CA ARG A 81 -13.33 7.09 -6.31
C ARG A 81 -14.20 7.71 -5.23
N ASP A 82 -13.75 8.83 -4.68
CA ASP A 82 -14.59 9.65 -3.81
C ASP A 82 -15.60 10.43 -4.66
N LEU A 83 -16.87 10.35 -4.29
CA LEU A 83 -17.94 11.11 -4.90
C LEU A 83 -18.32 12.27 -3.98
N ALA A 84 -18.56 13.45 -4.56
CA ALA A 84 -18.98 14.62 -3.79
C ALA A 84 -20.36 14.45 -3.11
N THR A 85 -21.13 13.45 -3.53
CA THR A 85 -22.45 13.11 -2.99
C THR A 85 -22.39 12.13 -1.81
N ASP A 86 -21.22 11.58 -1.50
CA ASP A 86 -21.09 10.56 -0.47
C ASP A 86 -20.85 11.21 0.90
N ASP A 87 -21.70 10.91 1.87
CA ASP A 87 -21.48 11.30 3.27
C ASP A 87 -20.22 10.60 3.85
N ILE A 88 -20.01 9.35 3.44
CA ILE A 88 -18.85 8.52 3.80
C ILE A 88 -18.31 7.89 2.51
N SER A 89 -17.02 8.02 2.26
CA SER A 89 -16.37 7.39 1.11
C SER A 89 -16.67 5.89 1.04
N LYS A 90 -17.03 5.41 -0.16
CA LYS A 90 -17.25 3.97 -0.44
C LYS A 90 -16.06 3.12 -0.01
N PHE A 91 -14.83 3.60 -0.20
CA PHE A 91 -13.62 2.95 0.26
C PHE A 91 -13.65 2.63 1.77
N LEU A 92 -14.08 3.58 2.60
CA LEU A 92 -14.12 3.38 4.05
C LEU A 92 -15.23 2.41 4.46
N VAL A 93 -16.36 2.43 3.77
CA VAL A 93 -17.45 1.47 4.00
C VAL A 93 -16.95 0.05 3.66
N ASP A 94 -16.31 -0.12 2.51
CA ASP A 94 -15.81 -1.40 2.04
C ASP A 94 -14.64 -1.92 2.89
N ALA A 95 -13.71 -1.05 3.27
CA ALA A 95 -12.62 -1.40 4.19
C ALA A 95 -13.15 -1.88 5.54
N ARG A 96 -14.19 -1.23 6.07
CA ARG A 96 -14.85 -1.66 7.30
C ARG A 96 -15.45 -3.06 7.16
N LEU A 97 -16.18 -3.32 6.07
CA LEU A 97 -16.78 -4.63 5.81
C LEU A 97 -15.73 -5.72 5.64
N ALA A 98 -14.64 -5.44 4.91
CA ALA A 98 -13.52 -6.36 4.73
C ALA A 98 -12.86 -6.69 6.07
N LEU A 99 -12.58 -5.67 6.89
CA LEU A 99 -12.05 -5.87 8.24
C LEU A 99 -12.97 -6.70 9.13
N ASP A 100 -14.29 -6.45 9.07
CA ASP A 100 -15.26 -7.24 9.84
C ASP A 100 -15.22 -8.72 9.46
N ARG A 101 -15.10 -9.06 8.18
CA ARG A 101 -15.02 -10.46 7.72
C ARG A 101 -13.76 -11.15 8.24
N VAL A 102 -12.60 -10.49 8.15
CA VAL A 102 -11.33 -11.03 8.66
C VAL A 102 -11.37 -11.21 10.17
N LEU A 103 -11.81 -10.18 10.92
CA LEU A 103 -11.81 -10.20 12.39
C LEU A 103 -12.82 -11.22 12.97
N GLN A 104 -13.89 -11.52 12.25
CA GLN A 104 -14.89 -12.53 12.61
C GLN A 104 -14.49 -13.96 12.14
N GLY A 105 -13.38 -14.10 11.42
CA GLY A 105 -12.94 -15.39 10.86
C GLY A 105 -13.83 -15.90 9.72
N ILE A 106 -14.60 -15.03 9.07
CA ILE A 106 -15.45 -15.37 7.91
C ILE A 106 -14.59 -15.52 6.66
N GLU A 107 -13.53 -14.73 6.57
CA GLU A 107 -12.59 -14.70 5.45
C GLU A 107 -11.15 -14.71 5.96
N ASN A 108 -10.26 -15.39 5.24
CA ASN A 108 -8.84 -15.35 5.56
C ASN A 108 -8.26 -13.97 5.24
N ALA A 109 -7.29 -13.55 6.04
CA ALA A 109 -6.57 -12.32 5.75
C ALA A 109 -5.71 -12.49 4.48
N PRO A 110 -5.61 -11.47 3.61
CA PRO A 110 -4.70 -11.48 2.48
C PRO A 110 -3.22 -11.57 2.89
N PRO A 111 -2.31 -11.94 1.97
CA PRO A 111 -0.90 -12.25 2.30
C PRO A 111 -0.13 -11.12 2.99
N SER A 112 -0.43 -9.85 2.67
CA SER A 112 0.27 -8.70 3.27
C SER A 112 -0.34 -8.16 4.56
N PHE A 113 -1.50 -8.66 5.00
CA PHE A 113 -2.22 -8.17 6.18
C PHE A 113 -1.35 -8.16 7.44
N GLU A 114 -0.73 -9.29 7.78
CA GLU A 114 0.12 -9.40 8.99
C GLU A 114 1.44 -8.62 8.84
N THR A 115 2.00 -8.53 7.62
CA THR A 115 3.18 -7.68 7.38
C THR A 115 2.84 -6.21 7.57
N PHE A 116 1.67 -5.78 7.11
CA PHE A 116 1.21 -4.40 7.29
C PHE A 116 0.93 -4.10 8.77
N ARG A 117 0.23 -5.00 9.47
CA ARG A 117 0.02 -4.91 10.93
C ARG A 117 1.34 -4.74 11.69
N LYS A 118 2.33 -5.58 11.40
CA LYS A 118 3.65 -5.50 12.00
C LYS A 118 4.36 -4.18 11.65
N THR A 119 4.25 -3.72 10.41
CA THR A 119 4.81 -2.44 9.96
C THR A 119 4.30 -1.27 10.81
N LEU A 120 3.00 -1.26 11.10
CA LEU A 120 2.36 -0.25 11.94
C LEU A 120 2.83 -0.33 13.40
N VAL A 121 2.83 -1.53 13.98
CA VAL A 121 3.28 -1.74 15.38
C VAL A 121 4.74 -1.33 15.56
N GLU A 122 5.59 -1.63 14.60
CA GLU A 122 7.02 -1.23 14.63
C GLU A 122 7.25 0.26 14.31
N GLY A 123 6.20 1.01 13.94
CA GLY A 123 6.30 2.43 13.56
C GLY A 123 7.17 2.66 12.32
N ARG A 124 7.20 1.71 11.38
CA ARG A 124 7.97 1.82 10.13
C ARG A 124 7.26 2.71 9.14
N ILE A 125 8.03 3.52 8.40
CA ILE A 125 7.49 4.32 7.28
C ILE A 125 7.11 3.37 6.14
N PHE A 126 5.96 3.64 5.52
CA PHE A 126 5.41 2.86 4.43
C PHE A 126 4.75 3.74 3.36
N ALA A 127 4.40 3.13 2.24
CA ALA A 127 3.50 3.72 1.26
C ALA A 127 2.33 2.76 0.97
N ILE A 128 1.15 3.32 0.74
CA ILE A 128 0.05 2.67 0.06
C ILE A 128 0.07 3.13 -1.39
N VAL A 129 0.13 2.19 -2.33
CA VAL A 129 0.14 2.46 -3.78
C VAL A 129 -0.90 1.57 -4.44
N THR A 130 -2.07 2.12 -4.73
CA THR A 130 -3.21 1.36 -5.25
C THR A 130 -3.74 1.93 -6.56
N ALA A 131 -4.32 1.09 -7.40
CA ALA A 131 -4.98 1.50 -8.64
C ALA A 131 -6.30 2.26 -8.44
N ARG A 132 -6.74 2.46 -7.19
CA ARG A 132 -7.92 3.26 -6.86
C ARG A 132 -7.76 4.74 -7.21
N GLY A 133 -8.89 5.45 -7.28
CA GLY A 133 -8.96 6.88 -7.59
C GLY A 133 -9.42 7.75 -6.41
N HIS A 134 -9.42 7.21 -5.18
CA HIS A 134 -9.74 7.97 -3.96
C HIS A 134 -8.67 9.00 -3.62
N CYS A 135 -8.99 10.01 -2.84
CA CYS A 135 -7.98 10.97 -2.41
C CYS A 135 -7.02 10.36 -1.35
N SER A 136 -5.82 10.93 -1.25
CA SER A 136 -4.80 10.47 -0.29
C SER A 136 -5.30 10.50 1.16
N SER A 137 -6.13 11.48 1.52
CA SER A 137 -6.73 11.57 2.86
C SER A 137 -7.72 10.43 3.13
N THR A 138 -8.45 9.95 2.12
CA THR A 138 -9.33 8.79 2.25
C THR A 138 -8.54 7.51 2.49
N LEU A 139 -7.43 7.30 1.76
CA LEU A 139 -6.53 6.16 2.00
C LEU A 139 -5.92 6.21 3.41
N ARG A 140 -5.47 7.40 3.86
CA ARG A 140 -4.97 7.60 5.23
C ARG A 140 -6.02 7.21 6.28
N ARG A 141 -7.28 7.63 6.11
CA ARG A 141 -8.38 7.24 7.01
C ARG A 141 -8.62 5.72 7.03
N GLY A 142 -8.40 5.03 5.90
CA GLY A 142 -8.42 3.56 5.86
C GLY A 142 -7.33 2.94 6.73
N VAL A 143 -6.12 3.51 6.73
CA VAL A 143 -5.04 3.08 7.62
C VAL A 143 -5.36 3.39 9.09
N GLU A 144 -5.91 4.56 9.40
CA GLU A 144 -6.39 4.91 10.74
C GLU A 144 -7.44 3.90 11.23
N MET A 145 -8.40 3.54 10.37
CA MET A 145 -9.40 2.50 10.66
C MET A 145 -8.77 1.12 10.91
N PHE A 146 -7.75 0.75 10.13
CA PHE A 146 -7.01 -0.49 10.33
C PHE A 146 -6.32 -0.50 11.71
N ILE A 147 -5.63 0.58 12.09
CA ILE A 147 -5.00 0.74 13.41
C ILE A 147 -6.05 0.61 14.51
N GLU A 148 -7.19 1.29 14.37
CA GLU A 148 -8.24 1.30 15.38
C GLU A 148 -8.83 -0.09 15.61
N ARG A 149 -9.08 -0.85 14.55
CA ARG A 149 -9.87 -2.08 14.59
C ARG A 149 -9.04 -3.36 14.69
N VAL A 150 -7.83 -3.37 14.13
CA VAL A 150 -6.97 -4.56 14.07
C VAL A 150 -5.99 -4.62 15.23
N LEU A 151 -5.38 -3.49 15.59
CA LEU A 151 -4.40 -3.49 16.65
C LEU A 151 -5.07 -3.62 18.03
N SER A 152 -4.62 -4.60 18.81
CA SER A 152 -4.99 -4.71 20.22
C SER A 152 -4.51 -3.50 21.03
N ALA A 153 -5.04 -3.33 22.24
CA ALA A 153 -4.58 -2.27 23.13
C ALA A 153 -3.07 -2.36 23.44
N ALA A 154 -2.54 -3.58 23.59
CA ALA A 154 -1.10 -3.79 23.80
C ALA A 154 -0.27 -3.37 22.58
N GLU A 155 -0.71 -3.72 21.37
CA GLU A 155 -0.02 -3.34 20.13
C GLU A 155 -0.09 -1.84 19.83
N LYS A 156 -1.20 -1.18 20.15
CA LYS A 156 -1.30 0.28 20.07
C LYS A 156 -0.34 0.96 21.05
N ALA A 157 -0.22 0.45 22.26
CA ALA A 157 0.75 0.95 23.24
C ALA A 157 2.19 0.72 22.77
N GLU A 158 2.49 -0.46 22.18
CA GLU A 158 3.80 -0.76 21.60
C GLU A 158 4.11 0.15 20.41
N MET A 159 3.16 0.35 19.51
CA MET A 159 3.29 1.29 18.37
C MET A 159 3.65 2.69 18.87
N LEU A 160 2.89 3.22 19.83
CA LEU A 160 3.15 4.55 20.40
C LEU A 160 4.51 4.62 21.10
N ALA A 161 4.90 3.60 21.84
CA ALA A 161 6.22 3.53 22.45
C ALA A 161 7.35 3.54 21.39
N ASN A 162 7.17 2.82 20.28
CA ASN A 162 8.11 2.84 19.18
C ASN A 162 8.20 4.22 18.51
N LEU A 163 7.06 4.86 18.26
CA LEU A 163 7.00 6.20 17.64
C LEU A 163 7.65 7.26 18.54
N ARG A 164 7.35 7.24 19.86
CA ARG A 164 8.01 8.10 20.84
C ARG A 164 9.51 7.89 20.90
N GLY A 165 9.96 6.63 20.81
CA GLY A 165 11.38 6.31 20.73
C GLY A 165 12.06 6.91 19.48
N TYR A 166 11.37 6.93 18.33
CA TYR A 166 11.89 7.60 17.13
C TYR A 166 11.96 9.13 17.32
N VAL A 167 10.90 9.76 17.83
CA VAL A 167 10.89 11.22 18.07
C VAL A 167 11.99 11.61 19.07
N ALA A 168 12.10 10.90 20.19
CA ALA A 168 13.16 11.16 21.19
C ALA A 168 14.57 11.03 20.60
N TYR A 169 14.79 10.03 19.74
CA TYR A 169 16.10 9.76 19.14
C TYR A 169 16.50 10.78 18.07
N TYR A 170 15.54 11.17 17.19
CA TYR A 170 15.85 12.01 16.03
C TYR A 170 15.56 13.50 16.27
N ASP A 171 14.50 13.84 17.02
CA ASP A 171 14.06 15.21 17.25
C ASP A 171 14.40 15.72 18.66
N GLY A 172 14.72 14.82 19.59
CA GLY A 172 15.07 15.11 20.98
C GLY A 172 13.96 14.82 22.00
N GLU A 173 14.39 14.58 23.23
CA GLU A 173 13.46 14.19 24.31
C GLU A 173 12.48 15.31 24.67
N ASP A 174 12.89 16.58 24.61
CA ASP A 174 12.00 17.72 24.87
C ASP A 174 10.84 17.77 23.87
N VAL A 175 11.11 17.46 22.60
CA VAL A 175 10.06 17.39 21.54
C VAL A 175 9.13 16.21 21.82
N ASN A 176 9.67 15.06 22.19
CA ASN A 176 8.89 13.87 22.55
C ASN A 176 7.94 14.14 23.72
N LEU A 177 8.42 14.77 24.78
CA LEU A 177 7.62 15.09 25.97
C LEU A 177 6.56 16.17 25.72
N ALA A 178 6.81 17.08 24.77
CA ALA A 178 5.89 18.16 24.43
C ALA A 178 4.65 17.70 23.63
N LYS A 179 4.73 16.52 22.96
CA LYS A 179 3.65 16.02 22.08
C LYS A 179 2.75 15.02 22.80
N SER A 180 1.46 15.13 22.56
CA SER A 180 0.47 14.11 22.93
C SER A 180 0.60 12.86 22.02
N ASP A 181 0.04 11.73 22.45
CA ASP A 181 0.00 10.49 21.64
C ASP A 181 -0.73 10.70 20.31
N ALA A 182 -1.78 11.52 20.29
CA ALA A 182 -2.52 11.84 19.07
C ALA A 182 -1.66 12.65 18.07
N GLU A 183 -0.86 13.60 18.55
CA GLU A 183 0.08 14.36 17.71
C GLU A 183 1.20 13.46 17.17
N ILE A 184 1.78 12.61 18.00
CA ILE A 184 2.79 11.62 17.60
C ILE A 184 2.25 10.71 16.50
N LEU A 185 1.04 10.17 16.68
CA LEU A 185 0.40 9.31 15.67
C LEU A 185 0.09 10.09 14.38
N SER A 186 -0.42 11.30 14.49
CA SER A 186 -0.73 12.15 13.34
C SER A 186 0.51 12.48 12.51
N ASP A 187 1.61 12.81 13.18
CA ASP A 187 2.90 13.11 12.55
C ASP A 187 3.46 11.86 11.85
N TYR A 188 3.42 10.71 12.52
CA TYR A 188 3.81 9.43 11.91
C TYR A 188 3.01 9.16 10.64
N LEU A 189 1.68 9.28 10.70
CA LEU A 189 0.84 9.04 9.53
C LEU A 189 1.10 10.05 8.40
N ALA A 190 1.56 11.26 8.73
CA ALA A 190 1.94 12.28 7.74
C ALA A 190 3.30 11.98 7.06
N LEU A 191 4.18 11.18 7.66
CA LEU A 191 5.43 10.74 7.04
C LEU A 191 5.23 9.69 5.95
N ASN A 192 4.07 9.02 5.95
CA ASN A 192 3.77 7.96 5.00
C ASN A 192 3.22 8.52 3.68
N LYS A 193 3.28 7.73 2.61
CA LYS A 193 2.72 8.10 1.31
C LYS A 193 1.45 7.33 1.02
N TYR A 194 0.48 8.02 0.40
CA TYR A 194 -0.83 7.46 0.06
C TYR A 194 -1.13 7.80 -1.40
N HIS A 195 -0.75 6.90 -2.30
CA HIS A 195 -0.86 7.07 -3.74
C HIS A 195 -2.00 6.23 -4.32
N ALA A 196 -3.14 6.86 -4.53
CA ALA A 196 -4.20 6.33 -5.40
C ALA A 196 -3.87 6.74 -6.84
N VAL A 197 -3.21 5.86 -7.59
CA VAL A 197 -2.55 6.25 -8.86
C VAL A 197 -3.52 6.63 -9.99
N THR A 198 -4.83 6.39 -9.85
CA THR A 198 -5.84 6.87 -10.78
C THR A 198 -6.59 8.11 -10.30
N SER A 199 -6.27 8.62 -9.10
CA SER A 199 -6.93 9.83 -8.57
C SER A 199 -6.59 11.08 -9.36
N PRO A 200 -7.49 12.08 -9.38
CA PRO A 200 -7.20 13.38 -9.99
C PRO A 200 -5.96 14.06 -9.39
N GLN A 201 -5.76 13.92 -8.08
CA GLN A 201 -4.59 14.48 -7.39
C GLN A 201 -3.29 13.83 -7.87
N PHE A 202 -3.27 12.52 -8.05
CA PHE A 202 -2.08 11.83 -8.54
C PHE A 202 -1.82 12.14 -10.02
N ARG A 203 -2.87 12.26 -10.85
CA ARG A 203 -2.73 12.67 -12.24
C ARG A 203 -2.05 14.06 -12.35
N GLN A 204 -2.45 15.02 -11.52
CA GLN A 204 -1.78 16.33 -11.47
C GLN A 204 -0.31 16.23 -11.04
N LEU A 205 0.02 15.32 -10.11
CA LEU A 205 1.40 15.09 -9.68
C LEU A 205 2.30 14.58 -10.80
N VAL A 206 1.78 13.76 -11.70
CA VAL A 206 2.55 13.14 -12.78
C VAL A 206 2.44 13.88 -14.12
N GLU A 207 1.58 14.88 -14.21
CA GLU A 207 1.39 15.70 -15.40
C GLU A 207 2.68 16.39 -15.81
N GLY A 208 3.09 16.23 -17.06
CA GLY A 208 4.36 16.76 -17.57
C GLY A 208 5.62 16.02 -17.09
N VAL A 209 5.48 15.00 -16.23
CA VAL A 209 6.59 14.19 -15.72
C VAL A 209 6.64 12.81 -16.38
N LEU A 210 5.50 12.17 -16.56
CA LEU A 210 5.42 10.87 -17.22
C LEU A 210 5.18 11.03 -18.73
N PRO A 211 5.92 10.28 -19.58
CA PRO A 211 5.70 10.28 -21.03
C PRO A 211 4.32 9.74 -21.42
N ASP A 212 3.81 8.77 -20.66
CA ASP A 212 2.50 8.15 -20.84
C ASP A 212 1.78 8.10 -19.50
N PRO A 213 1.12 9.22 -19.11
CA PRO A 213 0.47 9.32 -17.81
C PRO A 213 -0.80 8.48 -17.69
N ASP A 214 -1.29 7.88 -18.77
CA ASP A 214 -2.51 7.06 -18.75
C ASP A 214 -2.26 5.58 -18.43
N ARG A 215 -1.02 5.11 -18.52
CA ARG A 215 -0.66 3.75 -18.16
C ARG A 215 -0.56 3.58 -16.64
N SER A 216 -1.34 2.63 -16.11
CA SER A 216 -1.38 2.30 -14.68
C SER A 216 0.00 1.87 -14.16
N GLU A 217 0.71 1.04 -14.92
CA GLU A 217 2.04 0.54 -14.56
C GLU A 217 3.06 1.69 -14.45
N ALA A 218 3.05 2.64 -15.38
CA ALA A 218 3.93 3.82 -15.32
C ALA A 218 3.65 4.69 -14.10
N ARG A 219 2.38 4.83 -13.71
CA ARG A 219 1.99 5.54 -12.49
C ARG A 219 2.44 4.81 -11.24
N LYS A 220 2.30 3.47 -11.16
CA LYS A 220 2.81 2.69 -10.02
C LYS A 220 4.33 2.79 -9.92
N GLN A 221 5.06 2.71 -11.04
CA GLN A 221 6.53 2.92 -11.07
C GLN A 221 6.92 4.32 -10.53
N PHE A 222 6.19 5.36 -10.94
CA PHE A 222 6.40 6.70 -10.40
C PHE A 222 6.16 6.76 -8.89
N ALA A 223 5.05 6.18 -8.41
CA ALA A 223 4.72 6.15 -6.98
C ALA A 223 5.80 5.44 -6.14
N VAL A 224 6.33 4.32 -6.65
CA VAL A 224 7.44 3.61 -6.03
C VAL A 224 8.70 4.50 -5.96
N ARG A 225 9.04 5.18 -7.07
CA ARG A 225 10.16 6.13 -7.10
C ARG A 225 9.98 7.28 -6.12
N ASP A 226 8.81 7.93 -6.13
CA ASP A 226 8.49 9.05 -5.22
C ASP A 226 8.65 8.64 -3.75
N PHE A 227 8.22 7.45 -3.40
CA PHE A 227 8.40 6.94 -2.04
C PHE A 227 9.88 6.69 -1.69
N VAL A 228 10.67 6.10 -2.60
CA VAL A 228 12.10 5.86 -2.36
C VAL A 228 12.84 7.19 -2.21
N GLU A 229 12.58 8.18 -3.08
CA GLU A 229 13.15 9.52 -2.97
C GLU A 229 12.74 10.20 -1.65
N HIS A 230 11.49 10.09 -1.25
CA HIS A 230 11.00 10.59 0.02
C HIS A 230 11.74 9.98 1.22
N LEU A 231 11.95 8.65 1.21
CA LEU A 231 12.74 7.97 2.24
C LEU A 231 14.18 8.49 2.30
N PHE A 232 14.83 8.68 1.16
CA PHE A 232 16.20 9.21 1.12
C PHE A 232 16.27 10.61 1.70
N ASN A 233 15.33 11.50 1.38
CA ASN A 233 15.25 12.83 1.96
C ASN A 233 15.15 12.79 3.50
N ILE A 234 14.38 11.84 4.04
CA ILE A 234 14.28 11.65 5.50
C ILE A 234 15.61 11.12 6.06
N ILE A 235 16.16 10.07 5.45
CA ILE A 235 17.37 9.38 5.92
C ILE A 235 18.60 10.33 5.90
N GLU A 236 18.76 11.13 4.84
CA GLU A 236 19.80 12.14 4.74
C GLU A 236 19.67 13.20 5.84
N ARG A 237 18.43 13.67 6.09
CA ARG A 237 18.17 14.66 7.14
C ARG A 237 18.52 14.15 8.53
N ILE A 238 18.27 12.87 8.81
CA ILE A 238 18.57 12.25 10.11
C ILE A 238 19.97 11.65 10.19
N GLY A 239 20.77 11.69 9.10
CA GLY A 239 22.16 11.24 9.08
C GLY A 239 22.34 9.72 9.30
N ALA A 240 21.33 8.88 9.04
CA ALA A 240 21.42 7.45 9.25
C ALA A 240 22.31 6.77 8.21
N LYS A 241 23.30 5.97 8.65
CA LYS A 241 24.29 5.26 7.80
C LYS A 241 24.09 3.74 7.86
N ARG A 242 22.88 3.25 7.87
CA ARG A 242 22.57 1.82 7.97
C ARG A 242 22.04 1.27 6.66
N PRO A 243 22.17 -0.05 6.42
CA PRO A 243 21.57 -0.67 5.24
C PRO A 243 20.06 -0.42 5.18
N ILE A 244 19.59 -0.07 3.98
CA ILE A 244 18.21 0.24 3.71
C ILE A 244 17.61 -0.92 2.90
N SER A 245 16.41 -1.38 3.30
CA SER A 245 15.64 -2.34 2.53
C SER A 245 14.25 -1.76 2.24
N VAL A 246 13.84 -1.83 0.97
CA VAL A 246 12.49 -1.43 0.53
C VAL A 246 11.79 -2.64 -0.07
N GLY A 247 10.66 -3.03 0.54
CA GLY A 247 9.78 -4.07 0.05
C GLY A 247 8.62 -3.47 -0.74
N PHE A 248 8.23 -4.10 -1.85
CA PHE A 248 7.01 -3.83 -2.60
C PHE A 248 6.16 -5.08 -2.64
N SER A 249 4.86 -5.00 -2.39
CA SER A 249 3.94 -6.12 -2.48
C SER A 249 2.67 -5.76 -3.26
N ASP A 250 2.26 -6.66 -4.15
CA ASP A 250 1.09 -6.49 -5.03
C ASP A 250 0.55 -7.88 -5.39
N ASP A 251 -0.76 -8.01 -5.57
CA ASP A 251 -1.42 -9.25 -5.97
C ASP A 251 -1.63 -9.38 -7.49
N ASP A 252 -1.48 -8.30 -8.26
CA ASP A 252 -1.53 -8.35 -9.73
C ASP A 252 -0.15 -8.68 -10.31
N PRO A 253 0.05 -9.88 -10.92
CA PRO A 253 1.32 -10.29 -11.51
C PRO A 253 1.87 -9.31 -12.56
N ALA A 254 1.00 -8.58 -13.26
CA ALA A 254 1.43 -7.58 -14.24
C ALA A 254 2.09 -6.38 -13.55
N ASN A 255 1.54 -5.92 -12.43
CA ASN A 255 2.15 -4.87 -11.62
C ASN A 255 3.46 -5.35 -10.99
N VAL A 256 3.47 -6.56 -10.41
CA VAL A 256 4.66 -7.19 -9.84
C VAL A 256 5.80 -7.19 -10.87
N HIS A 257 5.55 -7.73 -12.06
CA HIS A 257 6.55 -7.81 -13.13
C HIS A 257 7.04 -6.41 -13.58
N ALA A 258 6.12 -5.47 -13.79
CA ALA A 258 6.47 -4.12 -14.24
C ALA A 258 7.30 -3.36 -13.20
N VAL A 259 6.98 -3.50 -11.91
CA VAL A 259 7.74 -2.88 -10.82
C VAL A 259 9.07 -3.58 -10.60
N GLU A 260 9.13 -4.92 -10.68
CA GLU A 260 10.39 -5.67 -10.61
C GLU A 260 11.37 -5.23 -11.69
N GLU A 261 10.92 -5.16 -12.95
CA GLU A 261 11.74 -4.72 -14.08
C GLU A 261 12.21 -3.26 -13.89
N TYR A 262 11.31 -2.37 -13.47
CA TYR A 262 11.65 -0.98 -13.19
C TYR A 262 12.69 -0.84 -12.06
N ILE A 263 12.54 -1.59 -10.98
CA ILE A 263 13.54 -1.60 -9.91
C ILE A 263 14.88 -2.07 -10.46
N ARG A 264 14.92 -3.15 -11.23
CA ARG A 264 16.15 -3.75 -11.78
C ARG A 264 16.87 -2.82 -12.75
N THR A 265 16.12 -2.15 -13.63
CA THR A 265 16.69 -1.32 -14.70
C THR A 265 17.03 0.09 -14.28
N GLU A 266 16.24 0.68 -13.38
CA GLU A 266 16.30 2.09 -13.00
C GLU A 266 16.65 2.31 -11.53
N LEU A 267 15.81 1.84 -10.58
CA LEU A 267 15.97 2.23 -9.18
C LEU A 267 17.22 1.65 -8.54
N ALA A 268 17.59 0.40 -8.85
CA ALA A 268 18.78 -0.23 -8.32
C ALA A 268 20.07 0.49 -8.75
N ARG A 269 20.08 1.05 -9.94
CA ARG A 269 21.21 1.86 -10.44
C ARG A 269 21.29 3.23 -9.76
N ARG A 270 20.11 3.82 -9.51
CA ARG A 270 20.03 5.13 -8.87
C ARG A 270 20.28 5.07 -7.35
N PHE A 271 19.86 3.97 -6.71
CA PHE A 271 20.00 3.74 -5.27
C PHE A 271 20.74 2.43 -4.97
N PRO A 272 22.04 2.34 -5.28
CA PRO A 272 22.81 1.08 -5.20
C PRO A 272 23.00 0.57 -3.77
N SER A 273 22.79 1.42 -2.75
CA SER A 273 22.86 1.05 -1.33
C SER A 273 21.55 0.47 -0.79
N VAL A 274 20.47 0.43 -1.61
CA VAL A 274 19.17 -0.09 -1.21
C VAL A 274 19.02 -1.53 -1.64
N ARG A 275 18.60 -2.37 -0.70
CA ARG A 275 18.11 -3.72 -1.00
C ARG A 275 16.63 -3.65 -1.36
N PHE A 276 16.29 -3.91 -2.61
CA PHE A 276 14.92 -4.00 -3.06
C PHE A 276 14.42 -5.45 -3.02
N VAL A 277 13.19 -5.62 -2.54
CA VAL A 277 12.53 -6.92 -2.48
C VAL A 277 11.10 -6.75 -3.00
N VAL A 278 10.71 -7.59 -3.95
CA VAL A 278 9.33 -7.64 -4.45
C VAL A 278 8.66 -8.89 -3.86
N TYR A 279 7.44 -8.76 -3.43
CA TYR A 279 6.60 -9.84 -2.94
C TYR A 279 5.41 -9.97 -3.90
N ASP A 280 5.40 -11.04 -4.67
CA ASP A 280 4.26 -11.44 -5.49
C ASP A 280 3.25 -12.16 -4.59
N THR A 281 2.12 -11.52 -4.35
CA THR A 281 1.06 -12.01 -3.47
C THR A 281 -0.14 -12.54 -4.25
N SER A 282 0.01 -12.78 -5.56
CA SER A 282 -1.05 -13.30 -6.44
C SER A 282 -1.48 -14.73 -6.12
N ASP A 283 -0.60 -15.52 -5.50
CA ASP A 283 -0.92 -16.88 -5.04
C ASP A 283 -1.41 -16.86 -3.57
N PRO A 284 -2.73 -16.99 -3.34
CA PRO A 284 -3.30 -16.94 -1.99
C PRO A 284 -2.93 -18.14 -1.13
N THR A 285 -2.29 -19.18 -1.69
CA THR A 285 -1.81 -20.35 -0.92
C THR A 285 -0.51 -20.06 -0.20
N LEU A 286 0.21 -19.01 -0.59
CA LEU A 286 1.46 -18.59 0.03
C LEU A 286 1.18 -17.52 1.08
N GLU A 287 1.37 -17.84 2.36
CA GLU A 287 1.08 -16.97 3.51
C GLU A 287 1.67 -15.55 3.41
N LYS A 288 2.79 -15.38 2.70
CA LYS A 288 3.50 -14.09 2.55
C LYS A 288 3.84 -13.77 1.10
N GLY A 289 3.21 -14.48 0.15
CA GLY A 289 3.53 -14.40 -1.26
C GLY A 289 4.93 -14.93 -1.62
N HIS A 290 5.27 -14.85 -2.90
CA HIS A 290 6.57 -15.23 -3.42
C HIS A 290 7.55 -14.06 -3.32
N LYS A 291 8.70 -14.28 -2.63
CA LYS A 291 9.72 -13.26 -2.41
C LYS A 291 10.75 -13.25 -3.52
N ILE A 292 10.93 -12.11 -4.19
CA ILE A 292 11.90 -11.86 -5.25
C ILE A 292 12.90 -10.81 -4.77
N VAL A 293 14.18 -11.14 -4.63
CA VAL A 293 15.23 -10.17 -4.35
C VAL A 293 15.71 -9.59 -5.68
N VAL A 294 15.45 -8.30 -5.91
CA VAL A 294 15.70 -7.66 -7.21
C VAL A 294 17.09 -7.01 -7.27
N SER A 295 17.49 -6.35 -6.19
CA SER A 295 18.84 -5.86 -6.04
C SER A 295 19.23 -5.90 -4.56
N GLY A 296 20.45 -6.11 -4.31
CA GLY A 296 21.07 -5.98 -3.02
C GLY A 296 22.48 -5.48 -3.28
N GLN A 297 23.12 -4.88 -2.30
CA GLN A 297 24.57 -4.89 -2.26
C GLN A 297 25.01 -6.29 -2.68
N LEU A 298 25.92 -6.37 -3.66
CA LEU A 298 26.66 -7.60 -3.93
C LEU A 298 26.90 -8.26 -2.58
N ASP A 299 26.54 -9.54 -2.44
CA ASP A 299 26.95 -10.35 -1.30
C ASP A 299 28.48 -10.15 -1.15
N LEU A 300 28.82 -9.17 -0.35
CA LEU A 300 30.17 -9.11 0.21
C LEU A 300 30.16 -10.25 1.21
N GLY A 301 30.56 -11.43 0.73
CA GLY A 301 30.62 -12.69 1.47
C GLY A 301 31.13 -12.50 2.90
N LEU A 302 30.20 -12.20 3.76
CA LEU A 302 30.30 -12.29 5.20
C LEU A 302 29.26 -13.33 5.60
N ASP A 303 29.70 -14.59 5.52
CA ASP A 303 29.08 -15.71 6.22
C ASP A 303 28.99 -15.45 7.73
#